data_f0032392f363fc62921c26ea02bebf43
#
_entry.id   f0032392f363fc62921c26ea02bebf43
#
_cell.length_a   1.000
_cell.length_b   1.000
_cell.length_c   1.000
_cell.angle_alpha   90.00
_cell.angle_beta   90.00
_cell.angle_gamma   90.00
#
_symmetry.space_group_name_H-M   'P 1'
#
loop_
_entity.id
_entity.type
_entity.pdbx_description
1 polymer ?
#
loop_
_entity_poly.entity_id
_entity_poly.type
_entity_poly.pdbx_seq_one_letter_code
_entity_poly.pdbx_strand_id
1 'polypeptide(L)'
;MWSEIGRITGNRQIIVNLSDDTEYRSLPSVGPKLSEKQIADVIRKYFELDLPFKNKSAYRNNGFIYYRALLEHYGIMVAQITGVSLSEMRGISMYYDTFPIIAINNKDFERAKVFSLFHEVAHLVRRSSSLCLIDFDERNDEEEKICDRIAAEVLMPEESFRYVSSNALNLYGDWSDLCLISIADKYAVSTFSVVRRLRELDIINRSDYYSIYKRISDSFKEEQDSIIQNKKDREFKVKYYITYLSKEGYLFPKKVLSAYSRGDISYGEMCSTLSIKGKHISNIERAVMFI
;
A
#
# COMPACT_ATOMS: atom_id res chain seq x y z
N MET A 1 15.07 11.75 -0.43
CA MET A 1 13.79 11.77 -1.19
C MET A 1 14.04 11.81 -2.70
N TRP A 2 14.57 12.87 -3.30
CA TRP A 2 14.72 13.01 -4.76
C TRP A 2 15.51 11.89 -5.43
N SER A 3 16.59 11.38 -4.80
CA SER A 3 17.37 10.24 -5.31
C SER A 3 16.52 8.96 -5.42
N GLU A 4 15.63 8.70 -4.47
CA GLU A 4 14.74 7.54 -4.51
C GLU A 4 13.65 7.70 -5.59
N ILE A 5 13.10 8.91 -5.74
CA ILE A 5 12.16 9.21 -6.83
C ILE A 5 12.84 9.02 -8.18
N GLY A 6 14.05 9.55 -8.37
CA GLY A 6 14.84 9.36 -9.59
C GLY A 6 15.12 7.88 -9.91
N ARG A 7 15.40 7.07 -8.90
CA ARG A 7 15.56 5.62 -9.06
C ARG A 7 14.27 4.96 -9.55
N ILE A 8 13.13 5.26 -8.92
CA ILE A 8 11.84 4.63 -9.25
C ILE A 8 11.37 5.06 -10.64
N THR A 9 11.50 6.34 -10.99
CA THR A 9 11.16 6.84 -12.33
C THR A 9 12.08 6.28 -13.42
N GLY A 10 13.38 6.10 -13.10
CA GLY A 10 14.33 5.41 -13.97
C GLY A 10 13.94 3.95 -14.23
N ASN A 11 13.58 3.21 -13.17
CA ASN A 11 13.08 1.84 -13.30
C ASN A 11 11.80 1.76 -14.16
N ARG A 12 10.88 2.73 -14.01
CA ARG A 12 9.71 2.82 -14.88
C ARG A 12 10.10 3.00 -16.35
N GLN A 13 11.01 3.92 -16.65
CA GLN A 13 11.44 4.16 -18.03
C GLN A 13 12.02 2.88 -18.66
N ILE A 14 12.77 2.10 -17.88
CA ILE A 14 13.28 0.79 -18.32
C ILE A 14 12.13 -0.15 -18.65
N ILE A 15 11.12 -0.26 -17.78
CA ILE A 15 9.95 -1.13 -18.05
C ILE A 15 9.21 -0.70 -19.32
N VAL A 16 8.99 0.59 -19.52
CA VAL A 16 8.34 1.12 -20.73
C VAL A 16 9.11 0.69 -21.98
N ASN A 17 10.44 0.78 -21.95
CA ASN A 17 11.27 0.38 -23.08
C ASN A 17 11.32 -1.13 -23.32
N LEU A 18 11.04 -1.95 -22.30
CA LEU A 18 11.07 -3.42 -22.37
C LEU A 18 9.68 -4.07 -22.59
N SER A 19 8.62 -3.28 -22.58
CA SER A 19 7.24 -3.77 -22.64
C SER A 19 6.53 -3.29 -23.90
N ASP A 20 5.66 -4.14 -24.45
CA ASP A 20 4.71 -3.72 -25.48
C ASP A 20 3.58 -2.93 -24.80
N ASP A 21 3.19 -1.78 -25.38
CA ASP A 21 2.19 -0.84 -24.81
C ASP A 21 0.79 -1.45 -24.60
N THR A 22 0.51 -2.62 -25.19
CA THR A 22 -0.80 -3.29 -25.16
C THR A 22 -1.04 -4.19 -23.95
N GLU A 23 -0.04 -4.38 -23.10
CA GLU A 23 -0.08 -5.42 -22.05
C GLU A 23 -0.93 -5.03 -20.83
N TYR A 24 -1.11 -3.73 -20.54
CA TYR A 24 -1.86 -3.28 -19.38
C TYR A 24 -3.00 -2.32 -19.74
N ARG A 25 -4.12 -2.50 -19.02
CA ARG A 25 -5.25 -1.57 -19.13
C ARG A 25 -4.93 -0.28 -18.40
N SER A 26 -5.30 0.87 -18.99
CA SER A 26 -5.25 2.15 -18.31
C SER A 26 -6.11 2.14 -17.05
N LEU A 27 -5.62 2.80 -15.99
CA LEU A 27 -6.41 3.00 -14.78
C LEU A 27 -7.71 3.75 -15.10
N PRO A 28 -8.83 3.41 -14.42
CA PRO A 28 -10.07 4.14 -14.61
C PRO A 28 -9.86 5.63 -14.33
N SER A 29 -10.44 6.48 -15.15
CA SER A 29 -10.51 7.91 -14.89
C SER A 29 -11.90 8.24 -14.38
N VAL A 30 -11.99 8.95 -13.28
CA VAL A 30 -13.26 9.34 -12.68
C VAL A 30 -13.51 10.82 -12.86
N GLY A 31 -14.75 11.17 -13.24
CA GLY A 31 -15.15 12.56 -13.37
C GLY A 31 -15.36 13.23 -12.00
N PRO A 32 -15.28 14.58 -11.94
CA PRO A 32 -15.37 15.33 -10.68
C PRO A 32 -16.77 15.29 -10.01
N LYS A 33 -17.76 14.72 -10.68
CA LYS A 33 -19.14 14.64 -10.19
C LYS A 33 -19.45 13.37 -9.39
N LEU A 34 -18.54 12.39 -9.37
CA LEU A 34 -18.75 11.17 -8.61
C LEU A 34 -18.48 11.40 -7.11
N SER A 35 -19.36 10.83 -6.27
CA SER A 35 -19.12 10.79 -4.84
C SER A 35 -17.96 9.85 -4.48
N GLU A 36 -17.37 10.03 -3.30
CA GLU A 36 -16.28 9.18 -2.80
C GLU A 36 -16.66 7.69 -2.81
N LYS A 37 -17.92 7.36 -2.45
CA LYS A 37 -18.46 6.00 -2.51
C LYS A 37 -18.49 5.45 -3.93
N GLN A 38 -18.96 6.23 -4.89
CA GLN A 38 -18.97 5.81 -6.30
C GLN A 38 -17.56 5.60 -6.85
N ILE A 39 -16.61 6.46 -6.47
CA ILE A 39 -15.19 6.30 -6.84
C ILE A 39 -14.62 5.03 -6.21
N ALA A 40 -14.89 4.78 -4.95
CA ALA A 40 -14.47 3.57 -4.26
C ALA A 40 -15.02 2.30 -4.93
N ASP A 41 -16.30 2.31 -5.36
CA ASP A 41 -16.91 1.20 -6.10
C ASP A 41 -16.22 0.97 -7.45
N VAL A 42 -15.83 2.03 -8.17
CA VAL A 42 -15.05 1.93 -9.42
C VAL A 42 -13.70 1.26 -9.14
N ILE A 43 -12.99 1.70 -8.10
CA ILE A 43 -11.69 1.13 -7.70
C ILE A 43 -11.85 -0.33 -7.32
N ARG A 44 -12.84 -0.67 -6.49
CA ARG A 44 -13.10 -2.04 -6.04
C ARG A 44 -13.41 -2.97 -7.21
N LYS A 45 -14.26 -2.53 -8.13
CA LYS A 45 -14.62 -3.28 -9.34
C LYS A 45 -13.41 -3.49 -10.26
N TYR A 46 -12.59 -2.45 -10.43
CA TYR A 46 -11.42 -2.51 -11.31
C TYR A 46 -10.38 -3.51 -10.81
N PHE A 47 -10.09 -3.51 -9.50
CA PHE A 47 -9.13 -4.42 -8.88
C PHE A 47 -9.75 -5.71 -8.34
N GLU A 48 -11.03 -5.96 -8.59
CA GLU A 48 -11.76 -7.17 -8.15
C GLU A 48 -11.63 -7.42 -6.63
N LEU A 49 -11.74 -6.35 -5.84
CA LEU A 49 -11.57 -6.42 -4.38
C LEU A 49 -12.79 -7.06 -3.71
N ASP A 50 -12.63 -8.26 -3.15
CA ASP A 50 -13.66 -8.95 -2.33
C ASP A 50 -13.38 -8.74 -0.84
N LEU A 51 -14.05 -7.73 -0.25
CA LEU A 51 -13.92 -7.36 1.15
C LEU A 51 -15.29 -7.40 1.85
N PRO A 52 -15.38 -7.79 3.11
CA PRO A 52 -14.32 -8.29 3.99
C PRO A 52 -13.79 -9.66 3.57
N PHE A 53 -12.53 -9.94 3.86
CA PHE A 53 -11.91 -11.19 3.45
C PHE A 53 -12.61 -12.41 4.07
N LYS A 54 -13.02 -13.36 3.24
CA LYS A 54 -13.63 -14.62 3.66
C LYS A 54 -12.60 -15.60 4.24
N ASN A 55 -11.35 -15.54 3.74
CA ASN A 55 -10.30 -16.48 4.11
C ASN A 55 -9.10 -15.77 4.74
N LYS A 56 -8.82 -16.05 6.02
CA LYS A 56 -7.83 -15.34 6.84
C LYS A 56 -6.36 -15.70 6.55
N SER A 57 -6.08 -16.82 5.87
CA SER A 57 -4.73 -17.37 5.82
C SER A 57 -3.74 -16.60 4.95
N ALA A 58 -4.21 -16.01 3.85
CA ALA A 58 -3.34 -15.30 2.90
C ALA A 58 -2.95 -13.88 3.37
N TYR A 59 -3.74 -13.25 4.26
CA TYR A 59 -3.62 -11.82 4.56
C TYR A 59 -3.18 -11.52 6.00
N ARG A 60 -3.20 -12.52 6.89
CA ARG A 60 -3.08 -12.31 8.33
C ARG A 60 -1.78 -11.64 8.76
N ASN A 61 -0.70 -11.85 8.00
CA ASN A 61 0.62 -11.33 8.35
C ASN A 61 1.19 -10.32 7.34
N ASN A 62 0.56 -10.10 6.16
CA ASN A 62 1.11 -9.28 5.10
C ASN A 62 0.08 -8.70 4.12
N GLY A 63 -0.92 -8.00 4.63
CA GLY A 63 -1.91 -7.28 3.79
C GLY A 63 -1.24 -6.36 2.77
N PHE A 64 -0.17 -5.67 3.15
CA PHE A 64 0.58 -4.81 2.24
C PHE A 64 1.20 -5.59 1.06
N ILE A 65 1.84 -6.73 1.31
CA ILE A 65 2.42 -7.56 0.23
C ILE A 65 1.33 -8.03 -0.73
N TYR A 66 0.19 -8.47 -0.21
CA TYR A 66 -0.94 -8.89 -1.04
C TYR A 66 -1.45 -7.76 -1.94
N TYR A 67 -1.80 -6.60 -1.36
CA TYR A 67 -2.32 -5.49 -2.14
C TYR A 67 -1.28 -4.91 -3.10
N ARG A 68 -0.01 -4.90 -2.70
CA ARG A 68 1.08 -4.52 -3.58
C ARG A 68 1.13 -5.43 -4.81
N ALA A 69 1.15 -6.75 -4.61
CA ALA A 69 1.16 -7.73 -5.70
C ALA A 69 -0.07 -7.58 -6.60
N LEU A 70 -1.24 -7.35 -6.01
CA LEU A 70 -2.47 -7.07 -6.75
C LEU A 70 -2.33 -5.82 -7.64
N LEU A 71 -1.90 -4.69 -7.09
CA LEU A 71 -1.74 -3.46 -7.85
C LEU A 71 -0.69 -3.60 -8.97
N GLU A 72 0.41 -4.31 -8.68
CA GLU A 72 1.46 -4.60 -9.66
C GLU A 72 0.97 -5.56 -10.78
N HIS A 73 0.04 -6.47 -10.48
CA HIS A 73 -0.64 -7.28 -11.51
C HIS A 73 -1.44 -6.41 -12.48
N TYR A 74 -2.02 -5.31 -12.01
CA TYR A 74 -2.72 -4.33 -12.85
C TYR A 74 -1.81 -3.25 -13.46
N GLY A 75 -0.50 -3.41 -13.36
CA GLY A 75 0.50 -2.55 -13.99
C GLY A 75 0.89 -1.29 -13.22
N ILE A 76 0.49 -1.16 -11.95
CA ILE A 76 0.96 -0.07 -11.08
C ILE A 76 2.31 -0.47 -10.49
N MET A 77 3.35 0.32 -10.70
CA MET A 77 4.62 0.11 -10.03
C MET A 77 4.52 0.52 -8.57
N VAL A 78 4.73 -0.43 -7.64
CA VAL A 78 4.72 -0.14 -6.21
C VAL A 78 6.10 -0.32 -5.60
N ALA A 79 6.75 0.76 -5.22
CA ALA A 79 8.07 0.76 -4.59
C ALA A 79 8.01 1.21 -3.13
N GLN A 80 9.07 0.94 -2.37
CA GLN A 80 9.25 1.56 -1.06
C GLN A 80 10.39 2.57 -1.09
N ILE A 81 10.17 3.72 -0.43
CA ILE A 81 11.16 4.78 -0.23
C ILE A 81 11.82 4.61 1.11
N THR A 82 13.14 4.78 1.13
CA THR A 82 13.98 4.70 2.33
C THR A 82 14.59 6.07 2.65
N GLY A 83 15.00 6.28 3.90
CA GLY A 83 15.74 7.48 4.29
C GLY A 83 14.90 8.76 4.49
N VAL A 84 13.57 8.68 4.37
CA VAL A 84 12.64 9.79 4.60
C VAL A 84 11.91 9.58 5.93
N SER A 85 11.58 10.65 6.66
CA SER A 85 10.78 10.53 7.89
C SER A 85 9.29 10.38 7.56
N LEU A 86 8.51 9.76 8.46
CA LEU A 86 7.07 9.62 8.30
C LEU A 86 6.32 10.97 8.41
N SER A 87 6.93 11.95 9.06
CA SER A 87 6.39 13.31 9.14
C SER A 87 6.54 14.09 7.84
N GLU A 88 7.56 13.73 7.01
CA GLU A 88 7.76 14.36 5.71
C GLU A 88 6.86 13.72 4.65
N MET A 89 6.74 12.38 4.64
CA MET A 89 5.99 11.68 3.61
C MET A 89 5.63 10.27 4.05
N ARG A 90 4.38 9.84 3.86
CA ARG A 90 3.90 8.46 4.02
C ARG A 90 3.85 7.72 2.68
N GLY A 91 3.40 8.40 1.64
CA GLY A 91 3.32 7.89 0.28
C GLY A 91 3.41 9.01 -0.73
N ILE A 92 3.55 8.64 -1.99
CA ILE A 92 3.49 9.53 -3.15
C ILE A 92 3.05 8.73 -4.36
N SER A 93 2.22 9.32 -5.21
CA SER A 93 1.82 8.75 -6.48
C SER A 93 2.17 9.64 -7.66
N MET A 94 2.53 9.01 -8.77
CA MET A 94 2.82 9.65 -10.04
C MET A 94 2.01 9.01 -11.14
N TYR A 95 1.10 9.79 -11.72
CA TYR A 95 0.28 9.32 -12.80
C TYR A 95 1.05 9.25 -14.12
N TYR A 96 0.87 8.14 -14.82
CA TYR A 96 1.27 7.89 -16.19
C TYR A 96 0.20 7.01 -16.84
N ASP A 97 0.00 7.13 -18.15
CA ASP A 97 -0.96 6.29 -18.87
C ASP A 97 -0.58 4.81 -18.82
N THR A 98 0.73 4.51 -18.81
CA THR A 98 1.29 3.17 -18.63
C THR A 98 2.25 3.18 -17.44
N PHE A 99 2.15 2.16 -16.60
CA PHE A 99 2.97 1.97 -15.40
C PHE A 99 3.00 3.19 -14.46
N PRO A 100 1.82 3.65 -13.98
CA PRO A 100 1.80 4.65 -12.92
C PRO A 100 2.55 4.14 -11.69
N ILE A 101 3.08 5.07 -10.90
CA ILE A 101 3.93 4.76 -9.76
C ILE A 101 3.21 5.08 -8.46
N ILE A 102 3.34 4.20 -7.49
CA ILE A 102 3.10 4.46 -6.07
C ILE A 102 4.39 4.16 -5.30
N ALA A 103 4.81 5.08 -4.44
CA ALA A 103 5.95 4.85 -3.57
C ALA A 103 5.57 5.09 -2.12
N ILE A 104 5.74 4.08 -1.27
CA ILE A 104 5.33 4.09 0.15
C ILE A 104 6.56 4.15 1.04
N ASN A 105 6.51 4.92 2.12
CA ASN A 105 7.58 5.00 3.08
C ASN A 105 7.80 3.65 3.78
N ASN A 106 9.01 3.14 3.75
CA ASN A 106 9.35 1.84 4.32
C ASN A 106 9.27 1.79 5.85
N LYS A 107 9.36 2.94 6.51
CA LYS A 107 9.28 3.05 7.97
C LYS A 107 7.87 2.93 8.52
N ASP A 108 6.85 3.06 7.67
CA ASP A 108 5.47 2.92 8.12
C ASP A 108 5.15 1.44 8.44
N PHE A 109 4.16 1.23 9.30
CA PHE A 109 3.74 -0.11 9.71
C PHE A 109 3.01 -0.82 8.57
N GLU A 110 3.19 -2.13 8.44
CA GLU A 110 2.64 -2.91 7.33
C GLU A 110 1.13 -2.69 7.13
N ARG A 111 0.37 -2.62 8.22
CA ARG A 111 -1.08 -2.35 8.13
C ARG A 111 -1.43 -0.89 7.85
N ALA A 112 -0.57 0.05 8.23
CA ALA A 112 -0.74 1.46 7.88
C ALA A 112 -0.39 1.71 6.41
N LYS A 113 0.65 1.03 5.89
CA LYS A 113 1.00 1.05 4.46
C LYS A 113 -0.17 0.64 3.56
N VAL A 114 -1.06 -0.26 4.02
CA VAL A 114 -2.26 -0.65 3.26
C VAL A 114 -3.17 0.56 3.02
N PHE A 115 -3.40 1.36 4.05
CA PHE A 115 -4.20 2.58 3.91
C PHE A 115 -3.52 3.59 3.00
N SER A 116 -2.23 3.87 3.23
CA SER A 116 -1.44 4.77 2.39
C SER A 116 -1.43 4.32 0.92
N LEU A 117 -1.37 3.01 0.66
CA LEU A 117 -1.40 2.45 -0.69
C LEU A 117 -2.69 2.81 -1.44
N PHE A 118 -3.86 2.64 -0.80
CA PHE A 118 -5.15 2.97 -1.43
C PHE A 118 -5.46 4.47 -1.44
N HIS A 119 -4.88 5.24 -0.52
CA HIS A 119 -4.87 6.69 -0.61
C HIS A 119 -4.17 7.17 -1.90
N GLU A 120 -3.00 6.62 -2.20
CA GLU A 120 -2.28 6.91 -3.45
C GLU A 120 -3.01 6.38 -4.70
N VAL A 121 -3.73 5.25 -4.60
CA VAL A 121 -4.61 4.77 -5.67
C VAL A 121 -5.74 5.77 -5.95
N ALA A 122 -6.30 6.38 -4.90
CA ALA A 122 -7.33 7.41 -5.06
C ALA A 122 -6.80 8.62 -5.84
N HIS A 123 -5.59 9.11 -5.52
CA HIS A 123 -4.94 10.17 -6.28
C HIS A 123 -4.74 9.79 -7.76
N LEU A 124 -4.26 8.57 -8.06
CA LEU A 124 -4.06 8.12 -9.44
C LEU A 124 -5.37 8.07 -10.23
N VAL A 125 -6.45 7.56 -9.65
CA VAL A 125 -7.75 7.43 -10.30
C VAL A 125 -8.42 8.79 -10.52
N ARG A 126 -8.22 9.72 -9.59
CA ARG A 126 -8.70 11.11 -9.70
C ARG A 126 -7.83 11.99 -10.61
N ARG A 127 -6.68 11.49 -11.06
CA ARG A 127 -5.68 12.27 -11.81
C ARG A 127 -5.14 13.47 -11.02
N SER A 128 -5.29 13.47 -9.71
CA SER A 128 -4.71 14.43 -8.80
C SER A 128 -3.35 13.90 -8.36
N SER A 129 -2.34 13.91 -9.26
CA SER A 129 -1.04 13.40 -8.90
C SER A 129 -0.43 14.22 -7.76
N SER A 130 0.01 13.54 -6.72
CA SER A 130 0.67 14.15 -5.56
C SER A 130 2.06 14.76 -5.90
N LEU A 131 2.48 14.73 -7.16
CA LEU A 131 3.65 15.45 -7.69
C LEU A 131 3.45 16.95 -7.86
N CYS A 132 2.32 17.51 -7.51
CA CYS A 132 2.20 18.94 -7.24
C CYS A 132 3.00 19.39 -6.01
N LEU A 133 4.11 18.71 -5.71
CA LEU A 133 5.08 19.00 -4.64
C LEU A 133 6.01 20.17 -4.97
N ILE A 134 5.75 20.95 -6.01
CA ILE A 134 6.58 22.14 -6.27
C ILE A 134 6.14 23.33 -5.41
N ASP A 135 4.94 23.32 -4.86
CA ASP A 135 4.48 24.31 -3.88
C ASP A 135 4.04 23.64 -2.58
N PHE A 136 4.96 23.57 -1.63
CA PHE A 136 4.73 23.05 -0.27
C PHE A 136 3.70 23.85 0.54
N ASP A 137 3.27 25.02 0.08
CA ASP A 137 2.40 25.95 0.80
C ASP A 137 0.91 25.83 0.46
N GLU A 138 0.51 25.11 -0.57
CA GLU A 138 -0.91 24.88 -0.94
C GLU A 138 -1.22 23.38 -1.07
N ARG A 139 -1.04 22.61 0.00
CA ARG A 139 -1.73 21.32 0.08
C ARG A 139 -3.22 21.61 0.03
N ASN A 140 -3.90 21.12 -0.99
CA ASN A 140 -5.34 21.16 -1.03
C ASN A 140 -5.87 20.17 0.03
N ASP A 141 -6.01 20.64 1.27
CA ASP A 141 -6.50 19.86 2.42
C ASP A 141 -7.80 19.12 2.12
N GLU A 142 -8.62 19.66 1.20
CA GLU A 142 -9.86 19.00 0.82
C GLU A 142 -9.64 17.82 -0.12
N GLU A 143 -8.67 17.89 -1.05
CA GLU A 143 -8.31 16.77 -1.91
C GLU A 143 -7.73 15.60 -1.10
N GLU A 144 -6.86 15.88 -0.15
CA GLU A 144 -6.32 14.87 0.76
C GLU A 144 -7.43 14.19 1.58
N LYS A 145 -8.39 14.95 2.10
CA LYS A 145 -9.55 14.42 2.81
C LYS A 145 -10.44 13.57 1.91
N ILE A 146 -10.63 13.97 0.64
CA ILE A 146 -11.38 13.18 -0.33
C ILE A 146 -10.67 11.85 -0.58
N CYS A 147 -9.36 11.85 -0.83
CA CYS A 147 -8.58 10.64 -1.03
C CYS A 147 -8.57 9.73 0.21
N ASP A 148 -8.51 10.30 1.42
CA ASP A 148 -8.66 9.57 2.67
C ASP A 148 -10.04 8.87 2.78
N ARG A 149 -11.14 9.58 2.43
CA ARG A 149 -12.50 9.00 2.46
C ARG A 149 -12.67 7.90 1.39
N ILE A 150 -12.11 8.11 0.19
CA ILE A 150 -12.11 7.09 -0.86
C ILE A 150 -11.34 5.85 -0.39
N ALA A 151 -10.13 6.00 0.15
CA ALA A 151 -9.32 4.91 0.64
C ALA A 151 -10.04 4.13 1.77
N ALA A 152 -10.68 4.84 2.69
CA ALA A 152 -11.47 4.24 3.76
C ALA A 152 -12.67 3.44 3.20
N GLU A 153 -13.38 3.98 2.21
CA GLU A 153 -14.52 3.31 1.59
C GLU A 153 -14.10 2.11 0.73
N VAL A 154 -12.96 2.20 0.03
CA VAL A 154 -12.38 1.07 -0.71
C VAL A 154 -12.06 -0.09 0.22
N LEU A 155 -11.34 0.17 1.31
CA LEU A 155 -10.86 -0.85 2.24
C LEU A 155 -11.95 -1.36 3.19
N MET A 156 -12.81 -0.46 3.66
CA MET A 156 -13.83 -0.73 4.67
C MET A 156 -15.19 -0.17 4.20
N PRO A 157 -15.83 -0.79 3.18
CA PRO A 157 -17.09 -0.32 2.63
C PRO A 157 -18.15 -0.18 3.72
N GLU A 158 -18.87 0.96 3.75
CA GLU A 158 -19.77 1.33 4.83
C GLU A 158 -20.72 0.20 5.22
N GLU A 159 -21.41 -0.39 4.25
CA GLU A 159 -22.43 -1.42 4.51
C GLU A 159 -21.85 -2.66 5.21
N SER A 160 -20.75 -3.21 4.65
CA SER A 160 -20.07 -4.36 5.25
C SER A 160 -19.41 -4.02 6.58
N PHE A 161 -18.88 -2.78 6.70
CA PHE A 161 -18.21 -2.34 7.92
C PHE A 161 -19.18 -2.17 9.08
N ARG A 162 -20.36 -1.59 8.85
CA ARG A 162 -21.44 -1.50 9.87
C ARG A 162 -21.86 -2.89 10.36
N TYR A 163 -22.02 -3.84 9.44
CA TYR A 163 -22.36 -5.22 9.80
C TYR A 163 -21.25 -5.90 10.62
N VAL A 164 -20.00 -5.81 10.19
CA VAL A 164 -18.87 -6.45 10.88
C VAL A 164 -18.63 -5.80 12.24
N SER A 165 -18.69 -4.47 12.34
CA SER A 165 -18.48 -3.75 13.60
C SER A 165 -19.60 -4.02 14.62
N SER A 166 -20.85 -4.07 14.17
CA SER A 166 -21.98 -4.44 15.06
C SER A 166 -21.85 -5.87 15.61
N ASN A 167 -21.49 -6.84 14.76
CA ASN A 167 -21.27 -8.21 15.21
C ASN A 167 -20.09 -8.32 16.17
N ALA A 168 -19.00 -7.60 15.93
CA ALA A 168 -17.86 -7.56 16.83
C ALA A 168 -18.24 -6.94 18.18
N LEU A 169 -18.96 -5.82 18.18
CA LEU A 169 -19.42 -5.17 19.40
C LEU A 169 -20.34 -6.09 20.20
N ASN A 170 -21.26 -6.79 19.55
CA ASN A 170 -22.14 -7.77 20.20
C ASN A 170 -21.37 -8.95 20.83
N LEU A 171 -20.28 -9.37 20.20
CA LEU A 171 -19.45 -10.48 20.69
C LEU A 171 -18.57 -10.08 21.88
N TYR A 172 -17.99 -8.89 21.86
CA TYR A 172 -17.01 -8.45 22.85
C TYR A 172 -17.62 -7.54 23.94
N GLY A 173 -18.81 -6.98 23.72
CA GLY A 173 -19.53 -6.13 24.66
C GLY A 173 -19.08 -4.67 24.67
N ASP A 174 -17.87 -4.38 24.23
CA ASP A 174 -17.28 -3.04 24.20
C ASP A 174 -16.26 -2.87 23.03
N TRP A 175 -15.77 -1.65 22.86
CA TRP A 175 -14.69 -1.32 21.90
C TRP A 175 -13.31 -1.62 22.48
N SER A 176 -13.11 -2.81 23.05
CA SER A 176 -11.82 -3.29 23.55
C SER A 176 -10.82 -3.51 22.40
N ASP A 177 -9.53 -3.65 22.73
CA ASP A 177 -8.48 -3.89 21.74
C ASP A 177 -8.74 -5.18 20.96
N LEU A 178 -9.27 -6.24 21.63
CA LEU A 178 -9.65 -7.49 20.95
C LEU A 178 -10.78 -7.29 19.95
N CYS A 179 -11.79 -6.49 20.30
CA CYS A 179 -12.86 -6.11 19.38
C CYS A 179 -12.31 -5.40 18.15
N LEU A 180 -11.50 -4.36 18.34
CA LEU A 180 -10.92 -3.57 17.26
C LEU A 180 -9.96 -4.39 16.38
N ILE A 181 -9.14 -5.27 16.97
CA ILE A 181 -8.25 -6.18 16.24
C ILE A 181 -9.08 -7.15 15.39
N SER A 182 -10.19 -7.67 15.94
CA SER A 182 -11.06 -8.61 15.20
C SER A 182 -11.66 -7.98 13.94
N ILE A 183 -12.02 -6.70 14.00
CA ILE A 183 -12.49 -5.91 12.84
C ILE A 183 -11.34 -5.64 11.88
N ALA A 184 -10.20 -5.15 12.40
CA ALA A 184 -9.01 -4.83 11.61
C ALA A 184 -8.52 -6.02 10.80
N ASP A 185 -8.56 -7.23 11.37
CA ASP A 185 -8.17 -8.47 10.70
C ASP A 185 -9.09 -8.84 9.52
N LYS A 186 -10.37 -8.43 9.55
CA LYS A 186 -11.31 -8.68 8.45
C LYS A 186 -11.00 -7.88 7.19
N TYR A 187 -10.34 -6.74 7.36
CA TYR A 187 -10.03 -5.81 6.28
C TYR A 187 -8.52 -5.64 6.02
N ALA A 188 -7.68 -6.36 6.79
CA ALA A 188 -6.22 -6.25 6.76
C ALA A 188 -5.70 -4.81 6.97
N VAL A 189 -6.40 -4.01 7.77
CA VAL A 189 -6.06 -2.63 8.10
C VAL A 189 -5.54 -2.48 9.53
N SER A 190 -5.05 -1.30 9.90
CA SER A 190 -4.67 -0.99 11.27
C SER A 190 -5.88 -0.76 12.17
N THR A 191 -5.75 -0.99 13.48
CA THR A 191 -6.77 -0.62 14.47
C THR A 191 -7.05 0.89 14.48
N PHE A 192 -6.04 1.72 14.19
CA PHE A 192 -6.23 3.16 13.99
C PHE A 192 -7.17 3.47 12.82
N SER A 193 -7.04 2.75 11.69
CA SER A 193 -7.95 2.89 10.54
C SER A 193 -9.38 2.49 10.91
N VAL A 194 -9.54 1.42 11.70
CA VAL A 194 -10.85 0.99 12.20
C VAL A 194 -11.50 2.07 13.07
N VAL A 195 -10.78 2.60 14.05
CA VAL A 195 -11.31 3.64 14.96
C VAL A 195 -11.66 4.92 14.21
N ARG A 196 -10.83 5.33 13.24
CA ARG A 196 -11.12 6.45 12.36
C ARG A 196 -12.40 6.21 11.55
N ARG A 197 -12.59 5.00 11.00
CA ARG A 197 -13.79 4.62 10.25
C ARG A 197 -15.04 4.58 11.13
N LEU A 198 -14.95 4.04 12.35
CA LEU A 198 -16.04 4.07 13.33
C LEU A 198 -16.50 5.51 13.61
N ARG A 199 -15.56 6.45 13.73
CA ARG A 199 -15.88 7.87 13.96
C ARG A 199 -16.45 8.55 12.72
N GLU A 200 -15.91 8.26 11.54
CA GLU A 200 -16.36 8.81 10.25
C GLU A 200 -17.82 8.42 9.96
N LEU A 201 -18.20 7.18 10.30
CA LEU A 201 -19.56 6.65 10.13
C LEU A 201 -20.50 6.94 11.31
N ASP A 202 -20.08 7.81 12.26
CA ASP A 202 -20.84 8.16 13.48
C ASP A 202 -21.30 6.95 14.32
N ILE A 203 -20.55 5.82 14.26
CA ILE A 203 -20.78 4.64 15.09
C ILE A 203 -20.29 4.90 16.52
N ILE A 204 -19.22 5.67 16.68
CA ILE A 204 -18.74 6.17 17.96
C ILE A 204 -18.75 7.70 17.98
N ASN A 205 -18.98 8.28 19.15
CA ASN A 205 -18.94 9.73 19.32
C ASN A 205 -17.48 10.24 19.41
N ARG A 206 -17.33 11.57 19.46
CA ARG A 206 -16.01 12.22 19.49
C ARG A 206 -15.21 11.89 20.77
N SER A 207 -15.88 11.79 21.91
CA SER A 207 -15.23 11.49 23.20
C SER A 207 -14.66 10.06 23.18
N ASP A 208 -15.47 9.09 22.74
CA ASP A 208 -15.07 7.70 22.64
C ASP A 208 -13.90 7.55 21.64
N TYR A 209 -13.97 8.25 20.49
CA TYR A 209 -12.87 8.27 19.54
C TYR A 209 -11.54 8.66 20.19
N TYR A 210 -11.48 9.79 20.92
CA TYR A 210 -10.24 10.23 21.54
C TYR A 210 -9.76 9.30 22.65
N SER A 211 -10.68 8.75 23.45
CA SER A 211 -10.36 7.77 24.49
C SER A 211 -9.74 6.50 23.91
N ILE A 212 -10.38 5.91 22.90
CA ILE A 212 -9.92 4.70 22.23
C ILE A 212 -8.59 4.97 21.51
N TYR A 213 -8.51 6.08 20.76
CA TYR A 213 -7.30 6.45 20.02
C TYR A 213 -6.08 6.60 20.95
N LYS A 214 -6.25 7.26 22.10
CA LYS A 214 -5.21 7.43 23.10
C LYS A 214 -4.77 6.07 23.65
N ARG A 215 -5.70 5.21 24.06
CA ARG A 215 -5.41 3.86 24.57
C ARG A 215 -4.58 3.04 23.57
N ILE A 216 -5.00 2.99 22.30
CA ILE A 216 -4.27 2.26 21.25
C ILE A 216 -2.89 2.88 21.03
N SER A 217 -2.77 4.21 21.05
CA SER A 217 -1.50 4.90 20.86
C SER A 217 -0.51 4.59 21.99
N ASP A 218 -0.98 4.53 23.24
CA ASP A 218 -0.14 4.22 24.39
C ASP A 218 0.33 2.75 24.35
N SER A 219 -0.58 1.80 24.13
CA SER A 219 -0.24 0.37 23.95
C SER A 219 0.76 0.15 22.79
N PHE A 220 0.59 0.88 21.70
CA PHE A 220 1.47 0.79 20.55
C PHE A 220 2.89 1.30 20.83
N LYS A 221 3.05 2.38 21.61
CA LYS A 221 4.37 2.88 22.04
C LYS A 221 5.08 1.87 22.92
N GLU A 222 4.38 1.29 23.90
CA GLU A 222 4.92 0.26 24.78
C GLU A 222 5.43 -0.97 24.00
N GLU A 223 4.64 -1.42 23.00
CA GLU A 223 5.06 -2.53 22.14
C GLU A 223 6.31 -2.18 21.31
N GLN A 224 6.39 -0.96 20.74
CA GLN A 224 7.55 -0.49 20.00
C GLN A 224 8.82 -0.44 20.86
N ASP A 225 8.72 0.10 22.06
CA ASP A 225 9.86 0.16 22.99
C ASP A 225 10.36 -1.24 23.36
N SER A 226 9.45 -2.17 23.56
CA SER A 226 9.78 -3.59 23.81
C SER A 226 10.46 -4.26 22.62
N ILE A 227 10.00 -4.01 21.39
CA ILE A 227 10.60 -4.54 20.16
C ILE A 227 12.00 -3.95 19.94
N ILE A 228 12.21 -2.67 20.21
CA ILE A 228 13.52 -2.01 20.07
C ILE A 228 14.52 -2.62 21.07
N GLN A 229 14.10 -2.86 22.30
CA GLN A 229 14.95 -3.52 23.32
C GLN A 229 15.31 -4.95 22.91
N ASN A 230 14.34 -5.72 22.42
CA ASN A 230 14.54 -7.11 22.00
C ASN A 230 15.35 -7.26 20.68
N LYS A 231 15.31 -6.26 19.77
CA LYS A 231 16.10 -6.26 18.53
C LYS A 231 17.60 -6.06 18.75
N LYS A 232 18.00 -5.43 19.86
CA LYS A 232 19.43 -5.29 20.20
C LYS A 232 20.11 -6.64 20.47
N ASP A 233 19.33 -7.68 20.79
CA ASP A 233 19.84 -9.01 21.16
C ASP A 233 19.78 -10.05 20.03
N ARG A 234 19.22 -9.72 18.87
CA ARG A 234 19.06 -10.66 17.73
C ARG A 234 19.43 -10.02 16.40
N GLU A 235 20.64 -10.30 15.88
CA GLU A 235 20.97 -10.05 14.48
C GLU A 235 20.22 -11.00 13.55
N PHE A 236 19.01 -10.65 13.13
CA PHE A 236 18.34 -11.35 12.03
C PHE A 236 18.92 -10.85 10.70
N LYS A 237 19.77 -11.64 10.05
CA LYS A 237 20.19 -11.38 8.67
C LYS A 237 19.03 -11.65 7.72
N VAL A 238 18.29 -10.62 7.35
CA VAL A 238 17.26 -10.71 6.27
C VAL A 238 17.97 -11.08 4.98
N LYS A 239 17.43 -12.04 4.23
CA LYS A 239 17.99 -12.44 2.93
C LYS A 239 17.93 -11.27 1.94
N TYR A 240 19.00 -11.03 1.22
CA TYR A 240 19.16 -9.90 0.29
C TYR A 240 17.97 -9.72 -0.67
N TYR A 241 17.49 -10.82 -1.29
CA TYR A 241 16.38 -10.75 -2.23
C TYR A 241 15.07 -10.25 -1.60
N ILE A 242 14.84 -10.52 -0.32
CA ILE A 242 13.65 -10.02 0.41
C ILE A 242 13.74 -8.50 0.57
N THR A 243 14.90 -7.98 0.98
CA THR A 243 15.14 -6.54 1.09
C THR A 243 15.03 -5.86 -0.27
N TYR A 244 15.57 -6.49 -1.32
CA TYR A 244 15.50 -5.99 -2.68
C TYR A 244 14.04 -5.88 -3.17
N LEU A 245 13.27 -6.96 -3.09
CA LEU A 245 11.86 -6.97 -3.50
C LEU A 245 10.98 -6.10 -2.61
N SER A 246 11.31 -5.97 -1.33
CA SER A 246 10.64 -4.98 -0.47
C SER A 246 10.81 -3.57 -1.01
N LYS A 247 11.99 -3.20 -1.47
CA LYS A 247 12.31 -1.88 -2.00
C LYS A 247 11.76 -1.65 -3.41
N GLU A 248 12.07 -2.57 -4.35
CA GLU A 248 11.81 -2.36 -5.78
C GLU A 248 10.42 -2.81 -6.25
N GLY A 249 9.73 -3.66 -5.49
CA GLY A 249 8.51 -4.33 -5.94
C GLY A 249 8.79 -5.60 -6.74
N TYR A 250 7.72 -6.14 -7.27
CA TYR A 250 7.77 -7.37 -8.06
C TYR A 250 7.69 -7.07 -9.57
N LEU A 251 6.97 -6.01 -9.96
CA LEU A 251 6.73 -5.69 -11.37
C LEU A 251 8.02 -5.37 -12.12
N PHE A 252 8.88 -4.52 -11.56
CA PHE A 252 10.14 -4.16 -12.19
C PHE A 252 11.04 -5.37 -12.45
N PRO A 253 11.43 -6.18 -11.45
CA PRO A 253 12.25 -7.35 -11.71
C PRO A 253 11.57 -8.40 -12.59
N LYS A 254 10.25 -8.58 -12.50
CA LYS A 254 9.49 -9.49 -13.37
C LYS A 254 9.61 -9.11 -14.85
N LYS A 255 9.49 -7.83 -15.18
CA LYS A 255 9.62 -7.32 -16.55
C LYS A 255 11.02 -7.48 -17.09
N VAL A 256 12.04 -7.15 -16.31
CA VAL A 256 13.46 -7.33 -16.72
C VAL A 256 13.79 -8.80 -16.93
N LEU A 257 13.35 -9.69 -16.04
CA LEU A 257 13.53 -11.14 -16.19
C LEU A 257 12.79 -11.68 -17.42
N SER A 258 11.58 -11.19 -17.71
CA SER A 258 10.83 -11.55 -18.92
C SER A 258 11.56 -11.13 -20.20
N ALA A 259 12.13 -9.93 -20.25
CA ALA A 259 12.91 -9.45 -21.39
C ALA A 259 14.16 -10.32 -21.60
N TYR A 260 14.85 -10.72 -20.54
CA TYR A 260 15.94 -11.67 -20.61
C TYR A 260 15.47 -13.05 -21.16
N SER A 261 14.36 -13.56 -20.67
CA SER A 261 13.81 -14.85 -21.11
C SER A 261 13.39 -14.85 -22.58
N ARG A 262 12.96 -13.70 -23.13
CA ARG A 262 12.67 -13.54 -24.57
C ARG A 262 13.92 -13.36 -25.43
N GLY A 263 15.08 -13.08 -24.82
CA GLY A 263 16.33 -12.80 -25.52
C GLY A 263 16.49 -11.33 -25.94
N ASP A 264 15.63 -10.43 -25.44
CA ASP A 264 15.69 -8.99 -25.77
C ASP A 264 16.91 -8.34 -25.13
N ILE A 265 17.40 -8.86 -24.01
CA ILE A 265 18.58 -8.40 -23.28
C ILE A 265 19.48 -9.59 -22.87
N SER A 266 20.78 -9.34 -22.78
CA SER A 266 21.75 -10.32 -22.31
C SER A 266 21.69 -10.52 -20.78
N TYR A 267 22.31 -11.61 -20.29
CA TYR A 267 22.45 -11.86 -18.85
C TYR A 267 23.19 -10.73 -18.12
N GLY A 268 24.22 -10.16 -18.75
CA GLY A 268 24.97 -9.03 -18.20
C GLY A 268 24.11 -7.77 -18.07
N GLU A 269 23.34 -7.45 -19.11
CA GLU A 269 22.39 -6.33 -19.11
C GLU A 269 21.30 -6.53 -18.07
N MET A 270 20.73 -7.74 -17.94
CA MET A 270 19.76 -8.07 -16.90
C MET A 270 20.33 -7.79 -15.50
N CYS A 271 21.52 -8.31 -15.20
CA CYS A 271 22.17 -8.09 -13.89
C CYS A 271 22.46 -6.61 -13.61
N SER A 272 22.93 -5.86 -14.61
CA SER A 272 23.21 -4.43 -14.48
C SER A 272 21.93 -3.61 -14.31
N THR A 273 20.89 -3.90 -15.09
CA THR A 273 19.57 -3.25 -15.00
C THR A 273 18.92 -3.45 -13.64
N LEU A 274 18.95 -4.69 -13.12
CA LEU A 274 18.44 -4.98 -11.78
C LEU A 274 19.39 -4.46 -10.67
N SER A 275 20.61 -4.03 -10.99
CA SER A 275 21.64 -3.64 -10.02
C SER A 275 21.93 -4.73 -8.99
N ILE A 276 21.94 -6.01 -9.40
CA ILE A 276 22.15 -7.17 -8.53
C ILE A 276 23.27 -8.08 -9.04
N LYS A 277 23.92 -8.80 -8.11
CA LYS A 277 24.90 -9.81 -8.47
C LYS A 277 24.21 -11.09 -8.94
N GLY A 278 24.75 -11.75 -9.96
CA GLY A 278 24.18 -12.98 -10.57
C GLY A 278 23.79 -14.08 -9.59
N LYS A 279 24.51 -14.23 -8.46
CA LYS A 279 24.20 -15.21 -7.41
C LYS A 279 22.82 -15.00 -6.73
N HIS A 280 22.18 -13.86 -6.91
CA HIS A 280 20.88 -13.56 -6.32
C HIS A 280 19.72 -13.70 -7.32
N ILE A 281 19.99 -13.83 -8.62
CA ILE A 281 18.98 -13.89 -9.70
C ILE A 281 17.97 -15.00 -9.43
N SER A 282 18.42 -16.23 -9.21
CA SER A 282 17.53 -17.39 -9.02
C SER A 282 16.59 -17.27 -7.83
N ASN A 283 16.98 -16.54 -6.79
CA ASN A 283 16.10 -16.29 -5.65
C ASN A 283 15.03 -15.23 -5.97
N ILE A 284 15.40 -14.20 -6.74
CA ILE A 284 14.46 -13.16 -7.18
C ILE A 284 13.49 -13.74 -8.19
N GLU A 285 13.97 -14.45 -9.21
CA GLU A 285 13.17 -15.13 -10.21
C GLU A 285 12.10 -16.02 -9.56
N ARG A 286 12.51 -16.91 -8.64
CA ARG A 286 11.57 -17.74 -7.89
C ARG A 286 10.54 -16.92 -7.13
N ALA A 287 10.95 -15.83 -6.48
CA ALA A 287 10.05 -15.02 -5.68
C ALA A 287 9.02 -14.24 -6.53
N VAL A 288 9.37 -13.79 -7.75
CA VAL A 288 8.44 -13.05 -8.62
C VAL A 288 7.53 -13.96 -9.44
N MET A 289 7.86 -15.25 -9.63
CA MET A 289 7.03 -16.23 -10.32
C MET A 289 5.81 -16.69 -9.49
N PHE A 290 5.84 -16.55 -8.18
CA PHE A 290 4.78 -16.99 -7.29
C PHE A 290 3.78 -15.88 -6.92
N ILE A 291 3.91 -14.72 -7.54
CA ILE A 291 3.05 -13.54 -7.39
C ILE A 291 2.47 -13.19 -8.77
#